data_1a74a8c372cc2460cfd9b0b322c6e8b2
#
_entry.id   1a74a8c372cc2460cfd9b0b322c6e8b2
#
_cell.length_a   1.000
_cell.length_b   1.000
_cell.length_c   1.000
_cell.angle_alpha   90.00
_cell.angle_beta   90.00
_cell.angle_gamma   90.00
#
_symmetry.space_group_name_H-M   'P 1'
#
loop_
_entity.id
_entity.type
_entity.pdbx_description
1 polymer ?
#
loop_
_entity_poly.entity_id
_entity_poly.type
_entity_poly.pdbx_seq_one_letter_code
_entity_poly.pdbx_strand_id
1 'polypeptide(L)'
;FSWIDIQEPGADDILKIQKRFNLHPLVMEEFSTPTLRPKAAEYDNCVYLAIHIPLFDTENKTTYPGELDIVLCENTLITSHDVEIYQLSEFFNELKKNKKKREIYMSQSPGALLRYILEMLLESCFPRLDHISKKLDHIEREIFAQHEKEMVFEISIVKRDILNFRRTMKPQKTVFESLTKENHKYVERELRPYFQDLIGTNIRIWNMLESAKETIESLESTNNSLLSNQLDMTMKVLTIFSAVMLPMTVYSNILAMSADIPFGRNPYGFWIHLAIMFMLSGFTISIFKLRKTVVAPLLDSFQ
;
A
#
# COMPACT_ATOMS: atom_id res chain seq x y z
N PHE A 1 29.23 -11.46 -26.80
CA PHE A 1 28.35 -10.29 -26.78
C PHE A 1 28.76 -9.28 -25.69
N SER A 2 28.17 -8.09 -25.68
CA SER A 2 28.45 -7.04 -24.70
C SER A 2 27.22 -6.62 -23.95
N TRP A 3 27.39 -6.20 -22.68
CA TRP A 3 26.37 -5.52 -21.87
C TRP A 3 26.87 -4.10 -21.55
N ILE A 4 26.08 -3.11 -21.87
CA ILE A 4 26.34 -1.69 -21.62
C ILE A 4 25.25 -1.22 -20.64
N ASP A 5 25.66 -0.72 -19.49
CA ASP A 5 24.77 -0.14 -18.48
C ASP A 5 25.05 1.36 -18.36
N ILE A 6 24.00 2.18 -18.42
CA ILE A 6 24.09 3.64 -18.44
C ILE A 6 23.21 4.19 -17.33
N GLN A 7 23.87 4.75 -16.36
CA GLN A 7 23.20 5.47 -15.28
C GLN A 7 23.16 6.97 -15.63
N GLU A 8 22.00 7.59 -15.48
CA GLU A 8 21.76 9.01 -15.78
C GLU A 8 22.27 9.40 -17.21
N PRO A 9 21.61 8.87 -18.27
CA PRO A 9 22.07 9.06 -19.64
C PRO A 9 22.13 10.53 -20.05
N GLY A 10 23.31 11.04 -20.34
CA GLY A 10 23.48 12.37 -20.92
C GLY A 10 23.18 12.40 -22.42
N ALA A 11 22.87 13.57 -22.98
CA ALA A 11 22.62 13.73 -24.41
C ALA A 11 23.78 13.20 -25.29
N ASP A 12 25.04 13.35 -24.84
CA ASP A 12 26.20 12.83 -25.52
C ASP A 12 26.29 11.30 -25.54
N ASP A 13 25.84 10.66 -24.46
CA ASP A 13 25.85 9.20 -24.36
C ASP A 13 24.77 8.59 -25.26
N ILE A 14 23.60 9.20 -25.28
CA ILE A 14 22.49 8.83 -26.19
C ILE A 14 22.93 8.93 -27.65
N LEU A 15 23.58 10.03 -28.03
CA LEU A 15 24.12 10.22 -29.40
C LEU A 15 25.21 9.21 -29.78
N LYS A 16 26.10 8.85 -28.86
CA LYS A 16 27.13 7.82 -29.09
C LYS A 16 26.49 6.45 -29.33
N ILE A 17 25.49 6.08 -28.55
CA ILE A 17 24.76 4.82 -28.69
C ILE A 17 24.01 4.78 -30.02
N GLN A 18 23.29 5.84 -30.35
CA GLN A 18 22.56 5.96 -31.61
C GLN A 18 23.49 5.70 -32.81
N LYS A 19 24.61 6.40 -32.84
CA LYS A 19 25.58 6.25 -33.94
C LYS A 19 26.24 4.86 -34.01
N ARG A 20 26.53 4.27 -32.83
CA ARG A 20 27.22 2.99 -32.76
C ARG A 20 26.32 1.81 -33.14
N PHE A 21 25.06 1.83 -32.76
CA PHE A 21 24.13 0.72 -32.93
C PHE A 21 23.06 1.00 -34.00
N ASN A 22 23.09 2.17 -34.64
CA ASN A 22 22.12 2.61 -35.64
C ASN A 22 20.68 2.43 -35.16
N LEU A 23 20.42 2.87 -33.91
CA LEU A 23 19.10 2.71 -33.28
C LEU A 23 18.05 3.62 -33.94
N HIS A 24 16.81 3.13 -33.96
CA HIS A 24 15.70 3.89 -34.52
C HIS A 24 15.50 5.21 -33.76
N PRO A 25 15.15 6.33 -34.41
CA PRO A 25 14.96 7.64 -33.74
C PRO A 25 13.96 7.60 -32.61
N LEU A 26 12.90 6.81 -32.70
CA LEU A 26 11.93 6.62 -31.63
C LEU A 26 12.54 6.00 -30.37
N VAL A 27 13.50 5.09 -30.49
CA VAL A 27 14.21 4.54 -29.33
C VAL A 27 15.00 5.64 -28.62
N MET A 28 15.55 6.59 -29.38
CA MET A 28 16.30 7.72 -28.81
C MET A 28 15.40 8.71 -28.09
N GLU A 29 14.22 8.95 -28.62
CA GLU A 29 13.20 9.77 -27.96
C GLU A 29 12.79 9.16 -26.61
N GLU A 30 12.59 7.84 -26.58
CA GLU A 30 12.27 7.09 -25.36
C GLU A 30 13.37 7.16 -24.29
N PHE A 31 14.66 7.07 -24.69
CA PHE A 31 15.79 7.25 -23.77
C PHE A 31 15.90 8.66 -23.18
N SER A 32 15.27 9.63 -23.84
CA SER A 32 15.37 11.06 -23.47
C SER A 32 14.21 11.53 -22.63
N THR A 33 13.10 10.77 -22.58
CA THR A 33 11.86 11.16 -21.92
C THR A 33 11.31 10.02 -21.10
N PRO A 34 11.00 10.25 -19.81
CA PRO A 34 10.43 9.20 -18.96
C PRO A 34 9.16 8.58 -19.56
N THR A 35 9.12 7.28 -19.62
CA THR A 35 8.00 6.52 -20.17
C THR A 35 6.91 6.31 -19.10
N LEU A 36 5.73 6.85 -19.32
CA LEU A 36 4.63 6.77 -18.33
C LEU A 36 4.09 5.34 -18.11
N ARG A 37 4.32 4.42 -19.06
CA ARG A 37 3.82 3.05 -19.01
C ARG A 37 4.83 2.07 -19.55
N PRO A 38 5.04 0.93 -18.90
CA PRO A 38 5.84 -0.17 -19.45
C PRO A 38 5.37 -0.55 -20.86
N LYS A 39 6.33 -0.76 -21.75
CA LYS A 39 6.07 -1.12 -23.13
C LYS A 39 7.16 -2.00 -23.71
N ALA A 40 6.85 -2.68 -24.79
CA ALA A 40 7.80 -3.39 -25.63
C ALA A 40 7.53 -3.02 -27.09
N ALA A 41 8.59 -2.71 -27.82
CA ALA A 41 8.53 -2.38 -29.24
C ALA A 41 9.66 -3.08 -29.98
N GLU A 42 9.35 -3.67 -31.13
CA GLU A 42 10.34 -4.31 -32.01
C GLU A 42 10.67 -3.38 -33.17
N TYR A 43 11.95 -3.24 -33.44
CA TYR A 43 12.52 -2.46 -34.54
C TYR A 43 13.38 -3.38 -35.41
N ASP A 44 13.78 -2.94 -36.61
CA ASP A 44 14.51 -3.75 -37.57
C ASP A 44 15.79 -4.38 -36.99
N ASN A 45 16.50 -3.69 -36.13
CA ASN A 45 17.80 -4.07 -35.57
C ASN A 45 17.83 -4.27 -34.05
N CYS A 46 16.71 -4.07 -33.34
CA CYS A 46 16.64 -4.25 -31.89
C CYS A 46 15.21 -4.42 -31.38
N VAL A 47 15.11 -4.90 -30.15
CA VAL A 47 13.89 -4.82 -29.33
C VAL A 47 14.12 -3.80 -28.23
N TYR A 48 13.20 -2.86 -28.08
CA TYR A 48 13.18 -1.91 -26.98
C TYR A 48 12.13 -2.32 -25.95
N LEU A 49 12.51 -2.26 -24.68
CA LEU A 49 11.62 -2.48 -23.53
C LEU A 49 11.79 -1.32 -22.57
N ALA A 50 10.67 -0.76 -22.12
CA ALA A 50 10.62 0.08 -20.93
C ALA A 50 9.89 -0.70 -19.85
N ILE A 51 10.53 -0.91 -18.71
CA ILE A 51 9.94 -1.57 -17.54
C ILE A 51 10.07 -0.66 -16.32
N HIS A 52 9.17 -0.82 -15.37
CA HIS A 52 9.20 -0.07 -14.12
C HIS A 52 9.49 -1.03 -12.97
N ILE A 53 10.52 -0.73 -12.20
CA ILE A 53 10.92 -1.50 -11.03
C ILE A 53 10.39 -0.78 -9.79
N PRO A 54 9.73 -1.49 -8.84
CA PRO A 54 9.26 -0.89 -7.62
C PRO A 54 10.43 -0.58 -6.68
N LEU A 55 10.83 0.69 -6.61
CA LEU A 55 11.85 1.20 -5.71
C LEU A 55 11.20 1.75 -4.44
N PHE A 56 11.89 1.66 -3.31
CA PHE A 56 11.38 2.12 -2.03
C PHE A 56 12.06 3.39 -1.57
N ASP A 57 11.26 4.43 -1.36
CA ASP A 57 11.69 5.66 -0.71
C ASP A 57 11.57 5.50 0.81
N THR A 58 12.72 5.54 1.50
CA THR A 58 12.80 5.39 2.96
C THR A 58 12.30 6.62 3.71
N GLU A 59 12.40 7.82 3.13
CA GLU A 59 11.95 9.07 3.74
C GLU A 59 10.43 9.16 3.73
N ASN A 60 9.82 8.96 2.55
CA ASN A 60 8.37 9.01 2.37
C ASN A 60 7.66 7.69 2.72
N LYS A 61 8.42 6.63 3.04
CA LYS A 61 7.91 5.28 3.36
C LYS A 61 6.95 4.75 2.30
N THR A 62 7.29 4.92 1.03
CA THR A 62 6.42 4.54 -0.09
C THR A 62 7.22 3.99 -1.26
N THR A 63 6.59 3.10 -2.02
CA THR A 63 7.11 2.60 -3.29
C THR A 63 6.86 3.61 -4.40
N TYR A 64 7.82 3.77 -5.31
CA TYR A 64 7.71 4.54 -6.54
C TYR A 64 8.28 3.74 -7.71
N PRO A 65 7.86 4.00 -8.96
CA PRO A 65 8.39 3.33 -10.13
C PRO A 65 9.76 3.90 -10.50
N GLY A 66 10.79 3.06 -10.52
CA GLY A 66 12.07 3.35 -11.16
C GLY A 66 12.04 2.80 -12.58
N GLU A 67 12.25 3.64 -13.59
CA GLU A 67 12.27 3.25 -14.99
C GLU A 67 13.58 2.56 -15.33
N LEU A 68 13.49 1.48 -16.11
CA LEU A 68 14.60 0.77 -16.70
C LEU A 68 14.30 0.57 -18.18
N ASP A 69 15.07 1.25 -19.01
CA ASP A 69 15.06 1.08 -20.45
C ASP A 69 16.04 -0.01 -20.85
N ILE A 70 15.61 -0.88 -21.73
CA ILE A 70 16.39 -2.01 -22.20
C ILE A 70 16.34 -2.06 -23.72
N VAL A 71 17.50 -2.12 -24.36
CA VAL A 71 17.61 -2.37 -25.80
C VAL A 71 18.36 -3.67 -26.01
N LEU A 72 17.68 -4.62 -26.62
CA LEU A 72 18.23 -5.92 -27.01
C LEU A 72 18.54 -5.92 -28.50
N CYS A 73 19.81 -5.99 -28.84
CA CYS A 73 20.32 -6.14 -30.22
C CYS A 73 20.97 -7.52 -30.38
N GLU A 74 21.38 -7.88 -31.62
CA GLU A 74 21.96 -9.19 -31.94
C GLU A 74 23.11 -9.61 -31.02
N ASN A 75 24.05 -8.70 -30.73
CA ASN A 75 25.24 -8.96 -29.92
C ASN A 75 25.42 -8.00 -28.75
N THR A 76 24.38 -7.28 -28.38
CA THR A 76 24.49 -6.28 -27.30
C THR A 76 23.19 -6.13 -26.54
N LEU A 77 23.30 -6.11 -25.23
CA LEU A 77 22.26 -5.67 -24.33
C LEU A 77 22.65 -4.29 -23.81
N ILE A 78 21.75 -3.33 -23.89
CA ILE A 78 21.92 -1.98 -23.33
C ILE A 78 20.85 -1.80 -22.28
N THR A 79 21.24 -1.36 -21.09
CA THR A 79 20.32 -0.95 -20.00
C THR A 79 20.57 0.52 -19.70
N SER A 80 19.51 1.27 -19.45
CA SER A 80 19.58 2.67 -19.08
C SER A 80 18.56 3.00 -17.98
N HIS A 81 18.97 3.80 -17.00
CA HIS A 81 18.10 4.19 -15.89
C HIS A 81 18.55 5.53 -15.29
N ASP A 82 17.59 6.39 -14.95
CA ASP A 82 17.85 7.68 -14.32
C ASP A 82 18.05 7.56 -12.81
N VAL A 83 17.40 6.56 -12.20
CA VAL A 83 17.47 6.32 -10.75
C VAL A 83 18.28 5.04 -10.51
N GLU A 84 19.11 5.04 -9.47
CA GLU A 84 19.89 3.86 -9.12
C GLU A 84 18.99 2.66 -8.81
N ILE A 85 19.15 1.59 -9.59
CA ILE A 85 18.54 0.28 -9.35
C ILE A 85 19.61 -0.61 -8.72
N TYR A 86 19.68 -0.60 -7.41
CA TYR A 86 20.77 -1.23 -6.64
C TYR A 86 21.08 -2.66 -7.10
N GLN A 87 20.08 -3.49 -7.31
CA GLN A 87 20.25 -4.89 -7.72
C GLN A 87 20.93 -4.99 -9.11
N LEU A 88 20.54 -4.12 -10.03
CA LEU A 88 21.13 -4.08 -11.37
C LEU A 88 22.57 -3.62 -11.31
N SER A 89 22.85 -2.55 -10.59
CA SER A 89 24.20 -1.99 -10.40
C SER A 89 25.13 -2.98 -9.70
N GLU A 90 24.64 -3.68 -8.67
CA GLU A 90 25.41 -4.73 -7.97
C GLU A 90 25.74 -5.88 -8.91
N PHE A 91 24.74 -6.39 -9.66
CA PHE A 91 24.95 -7.48 -10.61
C PHE A 91 25.90 -7.10 -11.73
N PHE A 92 25.78 -5.89 -12.30
CA PHE A 92 26.70 -5.39 -13.30
C PHE A 92 28.15 -5.34 -12.79
N ASN A 93 28.35 -4.77 -11.59
CA ASN A 93 29.65 -4.67 -10.95
C ASN A 93 30.24 -6.04 -10.60
N GLU A 94 29.40 -7.00 -10.22
CA GLU A 94 29.81 -8.37 -9.95
C GLU A 94 30.33 -9.06 -11.22
N LEU A 95 29.60 -8.95 -12.33
CA LEU A 95 30.06 -9.51 -13.62
C LEU A 95 31.33 -8.83 -14.13
N LYS A 96 31.51 -7.53 -13.84
CA LYS A 96 32.74 -6.80 -14.21
C LYS A 96 33.95 -7.32 -13.44
N LYS A 97 33.79 -7.64 -12.15
CA LYS A 97 34.89 -8.07 -11.25
C LYS A 97 35.15 -9.57 -11.30
N ASN A 98 34.13 -10.41 -11.50
CA ASN A 98 34.23 -11.85 -11.39
C ASN A 98 34.14 -12.54 -12.76
N LYS A 99 35.29 -12.98 -13.26
CA LYS A 99 35.40 -13.68 -14.57
C LYS A 99 34.54 -14.95 -14.63
N LYS A 100 34.49 -15.77 -13.55
CA LYS A 100 33.70 -17.01 -13.53
C LYS A 100 32.20 -16.73 -13.64
N LYS A 101 31.68 -15.74 -12.89
CA LYS A 101 30.27 -15.35 -13.01
C LYS A 101 29.95 -14.77 -14.37
N ARG A 102 30.84 -13.92 -14.92
CA ARG A 102 30.70 -13.42 -16.28
C ARG A 102 30.62 -14.53 -17.32
N GLU A 103 31.44 -15.56 -17.21
CA GLU A 103 31.41 -16.72 -18.12
C GLU A 103 30.07 -17.48 -17.98
N ILE A 104 29.49 -17.58 -16.79
CA ILE A 104 28.19 -18.24 -16.59
C ILE A 104 27.06 -17.44 -17.24
N TYR A 105 26.94 -16.15 -16.95
CA TYR A 105 25.80 -15.34 -17.35
C TYR A 105 25.93 -14.73 -18.77
N MET A 106 27.14 -14.57 -19.28
CA MET A 106 27.42 -13.98 -20.59
C MET A 106 27.97 -15.01 -21.62
N SER A 107 27.84 -16.32 -21.36
CA SER A 107 28.30 -17.36 -22.32
C SER A 107 27.31 -17.67 -23.42
N GLN A 108 26.03 -17.36 -23.23
CA GLN A 108 24.96 -17.74 -24.14
C GLN A 108 24.62 -16.60 -25.11
N SER A 109 23.67 -15.75 -24.76
CA SER A 109 23.17 -14.69 -25.63
C SER A 109 22.77 -13.45 -24.83
N PRO A 110 22.62 -12.28 -25.49
CA PRO A 110 22.06 -11.10 -24.84
C PRO A 110 20.63 -11.33 -24.33
N GLY A 111 19.83 -12.14 -25.02
CA GLY A 111 18.49 -12.54 -24.59
C GLY A 111 18.48 -13.37 -23.30
N ALA A 112 19.47 -14.29 -23.16
CA ALA A 112 19.64 -15.05 -21.93
C ALA A 112 20.04 -14.14 -20.75
N LEU A 113 20.92 -13.17 -20.96
CA LEU A 113 21.26 -12.19 -19.94
C LEU A 113 20.05 -11.31 -19.55
N LEU A 114 19.27 -10.84 -20.54
CA LEU A 114 18.03 -10.11 -20.30
C LEU A 114 17.08 -10.92 -19.40
N ARG A 115 16.88 -12.20 -19.68
CA ARG A 115 16.07 -13.08 -18.86
C ARG A 115 16.55 -13.12 -17.41
N TYR A 116 17.86 -13.27 -17.17
CA TYR A 116 18.42 -13.27 -15.81
C TYR A 116 18.21 -11.94 -15.09
N ILE A 117 18.38 -10.81 -15.77
CA ILE A 117 18.15 -9.48 -15.21
C ILE A 117 16.69 -9.34 -14.79
N LEU A 118 15.75 -9.68 -15.67
CA LEU A 118 14.30 -9.58 -15.37
C LEU A 118 13.90 -10.49 -14.22
N GLU A 119 14.41 -11.72 -14.17
CA GLU A 119 14.17 -12.66 -13.08
C GLU A 119 14.68 -12.10 -11.75
N MET A 120 15.91 -11.65 -11.68
CA MET A 120 16.53 -11.04 -10.49
C MET A 120 15.72 -9.83 -9.99
N LEU A 121 15.27 -8.96 -10.91
CA LEU A 121 14.50 -7.78 -10.56
C LEU A 121 13.09 -8.14 -10.03
N LEU A 122 12.43 -9.14 -10.60
CA LEU A 122 11.15 -9.66 -10.07
C LEU A 122 11.34 -10.35 -8.71
N GLU A 123 12.37 -11.17 -8.57
CA GLU A 123 12.69 -11.85 -7.30
C GLU A 123 12.98 -10.83 -6.17
N SER A 124 13.57 -9.68 -6.49
CA SER A 124 13.82 -8.61 -5.53
C SER A 124 12.54 -7.97 -4.94
N CYS A 125 11.39 -8.21 -5.55
CA CYS A 125 10.11 -7.76 -5.04
C CYS A 125 9.62 -8.54 -3.80
N PHE A 126 9.99 -9.83 -3.66
CA PHE A 126 9.45 -10.69 -2.58
C PHE A 126 9.85 -10.26 -1.18
N PRO A 127 11.10 -9.87 -0.88
CA PRO A 127 11.45 -9.35 0.44
C PRO A 127 10.62 -8.12 0.83
N ARG A 128 10.26 -7.29 -0.15
CA ARG A 128 9.40 -6.14 0.07
C ARG A 128 7.96 -6.55 0.38
N LEU A 129 7.42 -7.54 -0.32
CA LEU A 129 6.10 -8.10 -0.07
C LEU A 129 6.01 -8.74 1.33
N ASP A 130 7.04 -9.48 1.75
CA ASP A 130 7.14 -10.02 3.10
C ASP A 130 7.14 -8.91 4.16
N HIS A 131 7.85 -7.80 3.91
CA HIS A 131 7.83 -6.65 4.79
C HIS A 131 6.44 -6.00 4.89
N ILE A 132 5.71 -5.88 3.78
CA ILE A 132 4.32 -5.41 3.77
C ILE A 132 3.44 -6.34 4.59
N SER A 133 3.55 -7.67 4.40
CA SER A 133 2.79 -8.65 5.18
C SER A 133 3.02 -8.49 6.69
N LYS A 134 4.28 -8.39 7.12
CA LYS A 134 4.64 -8.16 8.53
C LYS A 134 4.06 -6.86 9.09
N LYS A 135 3.96 -5.80 8.27
CA LYS A 135 3.30 -4.56 8.68
C LYS A 135 1.80 -4.72 8.85
N LEU A 136 1.14 -5.46 7.95
CA LEU A 136 -0.29 -5.77 8.09
C LEU A 136 -0.57 -6.53 9.38
N ASP A 137 0.22 -7.57 9.68
CA ASP A 137 0.11 -8.34 10.91
C ASP A 137 0.37 -7.49 12.17
N HIS A 138 1.28 -6.50 12.07
CA HIS A 138 1.53 -5.56 13.17
C HIS A 138 0.31 -4.65 13.39
N ILE A 139 -0.21 -4.02 12.33
CA ILE A 139 -1.39 -3.15 12.39
C ILE A 139 -2.59 -3.91 12.98
N GLU A 140 -2.83 -5.15 12.54
CA GLU A 140 -3.90 -5.99 13.08
C GLU A 140 -3.79 -6.16 14.59
N ARG A 141 -2.61 -6.55 15.07
CA ARG A 141 -2.35 -6.73 16.51
C ARG A 141 -2.57 -5.45 17.31
N GLU A 142 -2.08 -4.32 16.81
CA GLU A 142 -2.21 -3.02 17.50
C GLU A 142 -3.66 -2.54 17.56
N ILE A 143 -4.47 -2.77 16.50
CA ILE A 143 -5.91 -2.48 16.51
C ILE A 143 -6.59 -3.26 17.64
N PHE A 144 -6.32 -4.56 17.78
CA PHE A 144 -6.92 -5.38 18.82
C PHE A 144 -6.30 -5.15 20.22
N ALA A 145 -5.15 -4.49 20.31
CA ALA A 145 -4.54 -4.03 21.55
C ALA A 145 -5.06 -2.65 22.02
N GLN A 146 -6.10 -2.10 21.38
CA GLN A 146 -6.74 -0.81 21.69
C GLN A 146 -5.87 0.43 21.33
N HIS A 147 -5.04 0.31 20.30
CA HIS A 147 -4.23 1.41 19.75
C HIS A 147 -4.80 1.95 18.42
N GLU A 148 -6.13 1.95 18.28
CA GLU A 148 -6.81 2.27 17.01
C GLU A 148 -6.48 3.67 16.50
N LYS A 149 -6.24 4.64 17.37
CA LYS A 149 -5.94 6.03 16.98
C LYS A 149 -4.58 6.16 16.30
N GLU A 150 -3.59 5.47 16.84
CA GLU A 150 -2.23 5.44 16.32
C GLU A 150 -2.18 4.74 14.96
N MET A 151 -3.01 3.73 14.79
CA MET A 151 -3.07 2.93 13.56
C MET A 151 -3.69 3.66 12.37
N VAL A 152 -4.48 4.72 12.54
CA VAL A 152 -5.05 5.50 11.42
C VAL A 152 -3.96 5.99 10.46
N PHE A 153 -2.86 6.51 10.99
CA PHE A 153 -1.75 7.01 10.19
C PHE A 153 -0.94 5.89 9.55
N GLU A 154 -0.66 4.82 10.29
CA GLU A 154 0.08 3.65 9.78
C GLU A 154 -0.68 2.95 8.66
N ILE A 155 -1.99 2.73 8.81
CA ILE A 155 -2.86 2.19 7.77
C ILE A 155 -2.76 3.02 6.48
N SER A 156 -2.83 4.34 6.61
CA SER A 156 -2.75 5.26 5.47
C SER A 156 -1.42 5.14 4.70
N ILE A 157 -0.29 5.04 5.42
CA ILE A 157 1.04 4.87 4.83
C ILE A 157 1.14 3.52 4.10
N VAL A 158 0.78 2.44 4.78
CA VAL A 158 0.90 1.08 4.21
C VAL A 158 -0.04 0.91 3.02
N LYS A 159 -1.27 1.43 3.10
CA LYS A 159 -2.23 1.42 2.00
C LYS A 159 -1.67 2.16 0.76
N ARG A 160 -1.09 3.33 0.95
CA ARG A 160 -0.45 4.09 -0.14
C ARG A 160 0.72 3.33 -0.76
N ASP A 161 1.56 2.70 0.06
CA ASP A 161 2.69 1.89 -0.40
C ASP A 161 2.22 0.70 -1.27
N ILE A 162 1.23 -0.05 -0.80
CA ILE A 162 0.62 -1.16 -1.53
C ILE A 162 0.04 -0.70 -2.87
N LEU A 163 -0.70 0.41 -2.89
CA LEU A 163 -1.32 0.94 -4.11
C LEU A 163 -0.28 1.39 -5.14
N ASN A 164 0.81 2.01 -4.72
CA ASN A 164 1.90 2.42 -5.59
C ASN A 164 2.64 1.22 -6.16
N PHE A 165 2.93 0.22 -5.33
CA PHE A 165 3.56 -1.02 -5.78
C PHE A 165 2.67 -1.75 -6.81
N ARG A 166 1.36 -1.86 -6.55
CA ARG A 166 0.39 -2.43 -7.50
C ARG A 166 0.37 -1.68 -8.84
N ARG A 167 0.38 -0.34 -8.79
CA ARG A 167 0.40 0.51 -10.00
C ARG A 167 1.63 0.25 -10.85
N THR A 168 2.77 -0.01 -10.23
CA THR A 168 4.02 -0.35 -10.90
C THR A 168 3.98 -1.75 -11.52
N MET A 169 3.45 -2.76 -10.81
CA MET A 169 3.51 -4.16 -11.26
C MET A 169 2.45 -4.55 -12.29
N LYS A 170 1.26 -3.93 -12.24
CA LYS A 170 0.14 -4.31 -13.10
C LYS A 170 0.45 -4.29 -14.60
N PRO A 171 1.05 -3.23 -15.16
CA PRO A 171 1.29 -3.13 -16.60
C PRO A 171 2.46 -3.99 -17.10
N GLN A 172 3.35 -4.50 -16.22
CA GLN A 172 4.53 -5.28 -16.59
C GLN A 172 4.17 -6.58 -17.33
N LYS A 173 3.05 -7.19 -16.98
CA LYS A 173 2.57 -8.43 -17.61
C LYS A 173 2.57 -8.32 -19.14
N THR A 174 2.07 -7.23 -19.69
CA THR A 174 1.99 -7.02 -21.15
C THR A 174 3.37 -6.97 -21.81
N VAL A 175 4.36 -6.41 -21.12
CA VAL A 175 5.75 -6.38 -21.61
C VAL A 175 6.32 -7.79 -21.66
N PHE A 176 6.18 -8.57 -20.58
CA PHE A 176 6.67 -9.96 -20.55
C PHE A 176 5.95 -10.85 -21.57
N GLU A 177 4.62 -10.68 -21.74
CA GLU A 177 3.85 -11.38 -22.77
C GLU A 177 4.36 -11.07 -24.18
N SER A 178 4.82 -9.85 -24.44
CA SER A 178 5.38 -9.50 -25.76
C SER A 178 6.63 -10.29 -26.07
N LEU A 179 7.47 -10.62 -25.08
CA LEU A 179 8.71 -11.39 -25.23
C LEU A 179 8.45 -12.88 -25.53
N THR A 180 7.25 -13.38 -25.31
CA THR A 180 6.87 -14.78 -25.58
C THR A 180 6.31 -15.01 -26.97
N LYS A 181 6.08 -13.95 -27.77
CA LYS A 181 5.51 -14.05 -29.13
C LYS A 181 6.39 -14.87 -30.06
N GLU A 182 5.77 -15.52 -31.06
CA GLU A 182 6.42 -16.55 -31.88
C GLU A 182 7.52 -16.05 -32.81
N ASN A 183 7.58 -14.79 -33.16
CA ASN A 183 8.47 -14.27 -34.20
C ASN A 183 9.43 -13.18 -33.72
N HIS A 184 9.86 -13.23 -32.44
CA HIS A 184 10.89 -12.32 -31.98
C HIS A 184 12.26 -12.66 -32.59
N LYS A 185 12.83 -11.72 -33.36
CA LYS A 185 14.10 -11.87 -34.05
C LYS A 185 15.30 -12.01 -33.09
N TYR A 186 15.22 -11.36 -31.92
CA TYR A 186 16.34 -11.24 -30.97
C TYR A 186 16.14 -12.04 -29.67
N VAL A 187 15.02 -12.79 -29.56
CA VAL A 187 14.72 -13.67 -28.43
C VAL A 187 14.66 -15.10 -28.96
N GLU A 188 15.62 -15.93 -28.53
CA GLU A 188 15.69 -17.33 -28.95
C GLU A 188 14.47 -18.12 -28.48
N ARG A 189 14.05 -19.11 -29.30
CA ARG A 189 12.88 -19.96 -28.99
C ARG A 189 13.04 -20.70 -27.67
N GLU A 190 14.25 -21.11 -27.33
CA GLU A 190 14.62 -21.82 -26.13
C GLU A 190 14.40 -21.00 -24.85
N LEU A 191 14.41 -19.67 -24.95
CA LEU A 191 14.20 -18.75 -23.83
C LEU A 191 12.71 -18.50 -23.51
N ARG A 192 11.81 -18.81 -24.42
CA ARG A 192 10.36 -18.56 -24.23
C ARG A 192 9.75 -19.19 -22.97
N PRO A 193 10.07 -20.44 -22.60
CA PRO A 193 9.56 -21.01 -21.34
C PRO A 193 9.97 -20.19 -20.11
N TYR A 194 11.18 -19.61 -20.14
CA TYR A 194 11.66 -18.77 -19.04
C TYR A 194 10.95 -17.40 -19.00
N PHE A 195 10.68 -16.79 -20.14
CA PHE A 195 9.84 -15.58 -20.17
C PHE A 195 8.40 -15.87 -19.77
N GLN A 196 7.88 -17.07 -20.05
CA GLN A 196 6.57 -17.50 -19.54
C GLN A 196 6.58 -17.63 -18.01
N ASP A 197 7.67 -18.09 -17.42
CA ASP A 197 7.83 -18.16 -15.95
C ASP A 197 7.87 -16.76 -15.30
N LEU A 198 8.50 -15.76 -15.96
CA LEU A 198 8.46 -14.37 -15.50
C LEU A 198 7.03 -13.82 -15.45
N ILE A 199 6.18 -14.20 -16.41
CA ILE A 199 4.74 -13.84 -16.39
C ILE A 199 4.09 -14.46 -15.15
N GLY A 200 4.36 -15.74 -14.86
CA GLY A 200 3.86 -16.43 -13.66
C GLY A 200 4.31 -15.75 -12.37
N THR A 201 5.57 -15.37 -12.29
CA THR A 201 6.14 -14.63 -11.16
C THR A 201 5.49 -13.26 -10.98
N ASN A 202 5.29 -12.51 -12.08
CA ASN A 202 4.59 -11.22 -12.04
C ASN A 202 3.13 -11.36 -11.57
N ILE A 203 2.42 -12.40 -12.01
CA ILE A 203 1.06 -12.71 -11.55
C ILE A 203 1.05 -13.05 -10.06
N ARG A 204 2.04 -13.80 -9.57
CA ARG A 204 2.18 -14.13 -8.15
C ARG A 204 2.38 -12.87 -7.30
N ILE A 205 3.28 -11.97 -7.72
CA ILE A 205 3.49 -10.68 -7.07
C ILE A 205 2.20 -9.87 -7.06
N TRP A 206 1.50 -9.79 -8.19
CA TRP A 206 0.22 -9.10 -8.30
C TRP A 206 -0.83 -9.65 -7.33
N ASN A 207 -0.99 -10.97 -7.26
CA ASN A 207 -1.96 -11.61 -6.36
C ASN A 207 -1.63 -11.34 -4.88
N MET A 208 -0.35 -11.36 -4.51
CA MET A 208 0.07 -11.00 -3.14
C MET A 208 -0.27 -9.53 -2.81
N LEU A 209 -0.07 -8.62 -3.76
CA LEU A 209 -0.43 -7.21 -3.60
C LEU A 209 -1.95 -7.00 -3.55
N GLU A 210 -2.73 -7.77 -4.30
CA GLU A 210 -4.20 -7.73 -4.24
C GLU A 210 -4.69 -8.19 -2.87
N SER A 211 -4.19 -9.32 -2.37
CA SER A 211 -4.49 -9.80 -1.03
C SER A 211 -4.09 -8.80 0.06
N ALA A 212 -2.90 -8.21 -0.04
CA ALA A 212 -2.45 -7.17 0.89
C ALA A 212 -3.36 -5.94 0.87
N LYS A 213 -3.84 -5.51 -0.31
CA LYS A 213 -4.79 -4.42 -0.45
C LYS A 213 -6.13 -4.73 0.23
N GLU A 214 -6.68 -5.92 -0.01
CA GLU A 214 -7.93 -6.35 0.61
C GLU A 214 -7.80 -6.41 2.14
N THR A 215 -6.68 -6.92 2.64
CA THR A 215 -6.40 -6.97 4.08
C THR A 215 -6.34 -5.58 4.69
N ILE A 216 -5.58 -4.63 4.10
CA ILE A 216 -5.49 -3.28 4.67
C ILE A 216 -6.83 -2.53 4.61
N GLU A 217 -7.66 -2.73 3.59
CA GLU A 217 -9.01 -2.15 3.50
C GLU A 217 -9.93 -2.73 4.59
N SER A 218 -9.82 -4.01 4.88
CA SER A 218 -10.56 -4.67 5.98
C SER A 218 -10.11 -4.14 7.35
N LEU A 219 -8.80 -4.02 7.58
CA LEU A 219 -8.25 -3.47 8.81
C LEU A 219 -8.66 -2.00 9.01
N GLU A 220 -8.65 -1.19 7.95
CA GLU A 220 -9.15 0.20 7.98
C GLU A 220 -10.62 0.27 8.41
N SER A 221 -11.46 -0.59 7.83
CA SER A 221 -12.89 -0.67 8.19
C SER A 221 -13.09 -1.09 9.64
N THR A 222 -12.36 -2.10 10.10
CA THR A 222 -12.40 -2.56 11.50
C THR A 222 -11.95 -1.46 12.45
N ASN A 223 -10.84 -0.79 12.17
CA ASN A 223 -10.31 0.31 12.96
C ASN A 223 -11.32 1.46 13.11
N ASN A 224 -11.95 1.85 11.99
CA ASN A 224 -12.98 2.89 11.98
C ASN A 224 -14.23 2.49 12.80
N SER A 225 -14.62 1.22 12.75
CA SER A 225 -15.75 0.69 13.52
C SER A 225 -15.45 0.71 15.03
N LEU A 226 -14.23 0.35 15.44
CA LEU A 226 -13.81 0.41 16.83
C LEU A 226 -13.75 1.84 17.36
N LEU A 227 -13.19 2.78 16.59
CA LEU A 227 -13.18 4.20 16.92
C LEU A 227 -14.60 4.77 17.06
N SER A 228 -15.52 4.41 16.15
CA SER A 228 -16.91 4.80 16.23
C SER A 228 -17.58 4.28 17.50
N ASN A 229 -17.35 3.02 17.86
CA ASN A 229 -17.87 2.43 19.09
C ASN A 229 -17.34 3.14 20.35
N GLN A 230 -16.08 3.56 20.37
CA GLN A 230 -15.53 4.36 21.49
C GLN A 230 -16.24 5.72 21.62
N LEU A 231 -16.48 6.40 20.47
CA LEU A 231 -17.23 7.66 20.46
C LEU A 231 -18.67 7.45 20.96
N ASP A 232 -19.35 6.40 20.51
CA ASP A 232 -20.70 6.05 20.96
C ASP A 232 -20.76 5.78 22.46
N MET A 233 -19.76 5.09 23.01
CA MET A 233 -19.66 4.87 24.47
C MET A 233 -19.50 6.19 25.22
N THR A 234 -18.64 7.09 24.76
CA THR A 234 -18.44 8.40 25.37
C THR A 234 -19.71 9.24 25.30
N MET A 235 -20.40 9.24 24.15
CA MET A 235 -21.67 9.94 23.97
C MET A 235 -22.78 9.37 24.88
N LYS A 236 -22.84 8.04 25.05
CA LYS A 236 -23.77 7.39 26.02
C LYS A 236 -23.52 7.86 27.43
N VAL A 237 -22.27 7.89 27.89
CA VAL A 237 -21.95 8.36 29.25
C VAL A 237 -22.37 9.82 29.44
N LEU A 238 -22.04 10.69 28.47
CA LEU A 238 -22.40 12.10 28.50
C LEU A 238 -23.93 12.29 28.50
N THR A 239 -24.65 11.53 27.68
CA THR A 239 -26.11 11.57 27.59
C THR A 239 -26.77 11.13 28.92
N ILE A 240 -26.29 10.04 29.53
CA ILE A 240 -26.80 9.57 30.84
C ILE A 240 -26.54 10.63 31.91
N PHE A 241 -25.31 11.18 31.96
CA PHE A 241 -24.95 12.22 32.90
C PHE A 241 -25.86 13.44 32.75
N SER A 242 -26.04 13.94 31.52
CA SER A 242 -26.93 15.10 31.26
C SER A 242 -28.40 14.81 31.61
N ALA A 243 -28.88 13.61 31.27
CA ALA A 243 -30.26 13.22 31.56
C ALA A 243 -30.54 13.09 33.07
N VAL A 244 -29.55 12.74 33.88
CA VAL A 244 -29.66 12.70 35.35
C VAL A 244 -29.58 14.11 35.96
N MET A 245 -28.62 14.94 35.45
CA MET A 245 -28.39 16.28 36.04
C MET A 245 -29.48 17.29 35.68
N LEU A 246 -30.11 17.20 34.50
CA LEU A 246 -31.07 18.18 34.03
C LEU A 246 -32.32 18.27 34.90
N PRO A 247 -33.01 17.19 35.28
CA PRO A 247 -34.15 17.26 36.23
C PRO A 247 -33.78 17.80 37.60
N MET A 248 -32.57 17.44 38.10
CA MET A 248 -32.07 17.96 39.38
C MET A 248 -31.84 19.47 39.32
N THR A 249 -31.25 19.97 38.24
CA THR A 249 -31.01 21.40 38.05
C THR A 249 -32.31 22.19 37.93
N VAL A 250 -33.28 21.68 37.14
CA VAL A 250 -34.61 22.30 37.01
C VAL A 250 -35.31 22.35 38.36
N TYR A 251 -35.30 21.24 39.10
CA TYR A 251 -35.93 21.19 40.42
C TYR A 251 -35.25 22.16 41.42
N SER A 252 -33.92 22.21 41.45
CA SER A 252 -33.18 23.14 42.28
C SER A 252 -33.45 24.60 41.93
N ASN A 253 -33.55 24.94 40.63
CA ASN A 253 -33.91 26.28 40.19
C ASN A 253 -35.31 26.70 40.59
N ILE A 254 -36.29 25.80 40.53
CA ILE A 254 -37.65 26.05 41.00
C ILE A 254 -37.67 26.38 42.52
N LEU A 255 -36.90 25.65 43.31
CA LEU A 255 -36.74 25.91 44.74
C LEU A 255 -36.04 27.24 45.04
N ALA A 256 -35.16 27.72 44.16
CA ALA A 256 -34.47 28.99 44.30
C ALA A 256 -35.34 30.21 43.92
N MET A 257 -36.42 30.02 43.20
CA MET A 257 -37.42 31.08 42.95
C MET A 257 -38.12 31.41 44.26
N SER A 258 -38.14 32.71 44.65
CA SER A 258 -38.63 33.23 45.94
C SER A 258 -40.13 33.01 46.21
N ALA A 259 -40.67 31.84 45.97
CA ALA A 259 -42.03 31.40 46.22
C ALA A 259 -42.11 30.63 47.56
N ASP A 260 -43.31 30.56 48.20
CA ASP A 260 -43.47 29.71 49.35
C ASP A 260 -43.20 28.23 49.01
N ILE A 261 -42.06 27.76 49.45
CA ILE A 261 -41.60 26.39 49.16
C ILE A 261 -42.39 25.41 50.01
N PRO A 262 -43.07 24.40 49.44
CA PRO A 262 -43.70 23.33 50.21
C PRO A 262 -42.68 22.73 51.21
N PHE A 263 -43.14 22.57 52.47
CA PHE A 263 -42.28 22.08 53.57
C PHE A 263 -41.14 23.01 54.00
N GLY A 264 -40.98 24.25 53.44
CA GLY A 264 -39.87 25.16 53.76
C GLY A 264 -39.83 25.59 55.26
N ARG A 265 -40.96 25.56 55.97
CA ARG A 265 -41.04 25.82 57.41
C ARG A 265 -40.81 24.60 58.29
N ASN A 266 -40.63 23.40 57.71
CA ASN A 266 -40.45 22.16 58.45
C ASN A 266 -38.87 21.99 58.69
N PRO A 267 -38.47 21.64 59.96
CA PRO A 267 -37.08 21.39 60.27
C PRO A 267 -36.42 20.28 59.38
N TYR A 268 -37.26 19.41 58.83
CA TYR A 268 -36.83 18.35 57.89
C TYR A 268 -36.94 18.74 56.39
N GLY A 269 -37.40 19.96 56.09
CA GLY A 269 -37.67 20.40 54.70
C GLY A 269 -36.51 20.20 53.73
N PHE A 270 -35.29 20.56 54.13
CA PHE A 270 -34.08 20.32 53.36
C PHE A 270 -33.90 18.83 52.99
N TRP A 271 -34.06 17.93 53.94
CA TRP A 271 -33.89 16.49 53.70
C TRP A 271 -34.97 15.90 52.81
N ILE A 272 -36.19 16.44 52.86
CA ILE A 272 -37.29 16.04 51.96
C ILE A 272 -36.97 16.42 50.53
N HIS A 273 -36.51 17.64 50.26
CA HIS A 273 -36.15 18.09 48.94
C HIS A 273 -34.94 17.33 48.38
N LEU A 274 -33.97 17.02 49.23
CA LEU A 274 -32.81 16.21 48.86
C LEU A 274 -33.24 14.78 48.48
N ALA A 275 -34.15 14.18 49.23
CA ALA A 275 -34.68 12.84 48.92
C ALA A 275 -35.46 12.83 47.58
N ILE A 276 -36.22 13.88 47.25
CA ILE A 276 -36.91 14.03 45.97
C ILE A 276 -35.90 14.11 44.81
N MET A 277 -34.81 14.87 44.98
CA MET A 277 -33.74 14.94 43.97
C MET A 277 -33.13 13.58 43.68
N PHE A 278 -32.80 12.80 44.72
CA PHE A 278 -32.28 11.45 44.55
C PHE A 278 -33.29 10.49 43.93
N MET A 279 -34.59 10.63 44.24
CA MET A 279 -35.64 9.85 43.63
C MET A 279 -35.80 10.15 42.13
N LEU A 280 -35.74 11.42 41.71
CA LEU A 280 -35.75 11.82 40.32
C LEU A 280 -34.54 11.24 39.55
N SER A 281 -33.35 11.28 40.15
CA SER A 281 -32.14 10.70 39.56
C SER A 281 -32.26 9.18 39.41
N GLY A 282 -32.73 8.50 40.46
CA GLY A 282 -32.95 7.05 40.45
C GLY A 282 -33.99 6.64 39.38
N PHE A 283 -35.06 7.43 39.21
CA PHE A 283 -36.06 7.19 38.20
C PHE A 283 -35.49 7.32 36.77
N THR A 284 -34.72 8.38 36.48
CA THR A 284 -34.10 8.55 35.18
C THR A 284 -33.11 7.43 34.85
N ILE A 285 -32.26 7.03 35.80
CA ILE A 285 -31.33 5.89 35.64
C ILE A 285 -32.12 4.58 35.38
N SER A 286 -33.24 4.39 36.10
CA SER A 286 -34.07 3.20 35.93
C SER A 286 -34.69 3.11 34.52
N ILE A 287 -35.14 4.24 33.95
CA ILE A 287 -35.64 4.29 32.58
C ILE A 287 -34.56 3.87 31.56
N PHE A 288 -33.32 4.36 31.71
CA PHE A 288 -32.23 3.97 30.83
C PHE A 288 -31.89 2.48 30.97
N LYS A 289 -31.93 1.94 32.18
CA LYS A 289 -31.67 0.51 32.42
C LYS A 289 -32.76 -0.38 31.81
N LEU A 290 -34.05 0.02 31.96
CA LEU A 290 -35.19 -0.70 31.37
C LEU A 290 -35.14 -0.67 29.83
N ARG A 291 -34.82 0.48 29.21
CA ARG A 291 -34.63 0.55 27.75
C ARG A 291 -33.53 -0.38 27.24
N LYS A 292 -32.41 -0.46 27.96
CA LYS A 292 -31.31 -1.38 27.60
C LYS A 292 -31.78 -2.84 27.64
N THR A 293 -32.64 -3.20 28.61
CA THR A 293 -33.17 -4.57 28.76
C THR A 293 -34.25 -4.91 27.72
N VAL A 294 -34.98 -3.91 27.22
CA VAL A 294 -36.08 -4.10 26.26
C VAL A 294 -35.58 -4.04 24.81
N VAL A 295 -34.53 -3.27 24.51
CA VAL A 295 -34.05 -3.09 23.15
C VAL A 295 -32.99 -4.15 22.77
N ALA A 296 -32.22 -4.68 23.71
CA ALA A 296 -31.24 -5.74 23.44
C ALA A 296 -31.84 -7.02 22.81
N PRO A 297 -32.95 -7.59 23.35
CA PRO A 297 -33.53 -8.81 22.77
C PRO A 297 -34.24 -8.59 21.42
N LEU A 298 -34.60 -7.34 21.07
CA LEU A 298 -35.17 -7.04 19.74
C LEU A 298 -34.15 -6.97 18.63
N LEU A 299 -32.88 -6.69 18.92
CA LEU A 299 -31.79 -6.68 17.93
C LEU A 299 -31.25 -8.09 17.67
N ASP A 300 -31.29 -8.98 18.68
CA ASP A 300 -30.87 -10.38 18.53
C ASP A 300 -31.86 -11.23 17.72
N SER A 301 -33.10 -10.74 17.50
CA SER A 301 -34.11 -11.43 16.68
C SER A 301 -34.05 -11.11 15.19
N PHE A 302 -33.13 -10.23 14.75
CA PHE A 302 -32.90 -9.85 13.35
C PHE A 302 -31.55 -10.30 12.80
N GLN A 303 -30.77 -11.09 13.55
CA GLN A 303 -29.63 -11.87 13.05
C GLN A 303 -30.01 -13.34 12.85
#